data_a407b6db0a0204b9bba71143e9a7c070
#
_entry.id   a407b6db0a0204b9bba71143e9a7c070
#
_cell.length_a   1.000
_cell.length_b   1.000
_cell.length_c   1.000
_cell.angle_alpha   90.00
_cell.angle_beta   90.00
_cell.angle_gamma   90.00
#
_symmetry.space_group_name_H-M   'P 1'
#
loop_
_entity.id
_entity.type
_entity.pdbx_description
1 polymer ?
#
loop_
_entity_poly.entity_id
_entity_poly.type
_entity_poly.pdbx_seq_one_letter_code
_entity_poly.pdbx_strand_id
1 'polypeptide(L)'
;MRLMVYARYGRAGIYMMQEYCRLLGISASAKDLRDLGAAIDALPADHPISGVLRRAADFRRPEAMADALLHPQDRAYTVPELYAWLDRCSMFFGRWIEQAPYLAQCGLVACSPHAAHLASLPSRQQQRLF
;
A
#
# COMPACT_ATOMS: atom_id res chain seq x y z
N MET A 1 -19.07 6.60 9.39
CA MET A 1 -18.26 5.36 9.39
C MET A 1 -16.82 5.72 9.12
N ARG A 2 -15.86 5.01 9.72
CA ARG A 2 -14.42 5.09 9.44
C ARG A 2 -14.03 3.85 8.65
N LEU A 3 -13.29 4.03 7.57
CA LEU A 3 -12.84 2.94 6.71
C LEU A 3 -11.32 3.04 6.53
N MET A 4 -10.62 1.93 6.66
CA MET A 4 -9.22 1.79 6.32
C MET A 4 -9.10 0.78 5.18
N VAL A 5 -8.43 1.16 4.11
CA VAL A 5 -8.11 0.29 2.98
C VAL A 5 -6.63 0.43 2.65
N TYR A 6 -6.06 -0.59 2.08
CA TYR A 6 -4.68 -0.57 1.63
C TYR A 6 -4.56 0.12 0.27
N ALA A 7 -3.56 1.00 0.15
CA ALA A 7 -3.24 1.69 -1.10
C ALA A 7 -2.48 0.75 -2.04
N ARG A 8 -2.97 0.57 -3.27
CA ARG A 8 -2.37 -0.33 -4.26
C ARG A 8 -0.90 0.02 -4.54
N TYR A 9 -0.63 1.27 -4.81
CA TYR A 9 0.74 1.71 -5.12
C TYR A 9 1.63 1.80 -3.89
N GLY A 10 1.07 2.20 -2.75
CA GLY A 10 1.79 2.27 -1.48
C GLY A 10 2.21 0.90 -0.92
N ARG A 11 1.53 -0.16 -1.34
CA ARG A 11 1.83 -1.55 -0.94
C ARG A 11 2.38 -2.42 -2.07
N ALA A 12 2.82 -1.83 -3.17
CA ALA A 12 3.32 -2.60 -4.32
C ALA A 12 4.40 -3.63 -3.94
N GLY A 13 5.34 -3.27 -3.07
CA GLY A 13 6.37 -4.19 -2.57
C GLY A 13 5.80 -5.36 -1.75
N ILE A 14 4.72 -5.13 -1.00
CA ILE A 14 4.03 -6.19 -0.25
C ILE A 14 3.38 -7.17 -1.21
N TYR A 15 2.70 -6.69 -2.25
CA TYR A 15 2.05 -7.56 -3.24
C TYR A 15 3.07 -8.36 -4.07
N MET A 16 4.24 -7.80 -4.35
CA MET A 16 5.34 -8.56 -4.95
C MET A 16 5.81 -9.70 -4.04
N MET A 17 5.91 -9.46 -2.73
CA MET A 17 6.28 -10.49 -1.77
C MET A 17 5.18 -11.53 -1.55
N GLN A 18 3.92 -11.14 -1.58
CA GLN A 18 2.79 -12.08 -1.56
C GLN A 18 2.84 -13.02 -2.77
N GLU A 19 3.12 -12.48 -3.97
CA GLU A 19 3.28 -13.29 -5.18
C GLU A 19 4.49 -14.24 -5.07
N TYR A 20 5.61 -13.76 -4.53
CA TYR A 20 6.77 -14.60 -4.24
C TYR A 20 6.40 -15.78 -3.31
N CYS A 21 5.69 -15.48 -2.20
CA CYS A 21 5.24 -16.51 -1.27
C CYS A 21 4.29 -17.52 -1.94
N ARG A 22 3.38 -17.04 -2.77
CA ARG A 22 2.42 -17.87 -3.51
C ARG A 22 3.11 -18.79 -4.51
N LEU A 23 4.09 -18.30 -5.26
CA LEU A 23 4.84 -19.06 -6.25
C LEU A 23 5.67 -20.19 -5.62
N LEU A 24 6.20 -19.95 -4.42
CA LEU A 24 6.99 -20.94 -3.68
C LEU A 24 6.16 -21.84 -2.77
N GLY A 25 4.83 -21.61 -2.67
CA GLY A 25 3.97 -22.37 -1.76
C GLY A 25 4.30 -22.17 -0.29
N ILE A 26 4.81 -20.98 0.08
CA ILE A 26 5.17 -20.66 1.47
C ILE A 26 3.90 -20.67 2.32
N SER A 27 3.96 -21.37 3.44
CA SER A 27 2.87 -21.51 4.41
C SER A 27 3.14 -20.72 5.69
N ALA A 28 2.13 -20.59 6.56
CA ALA A 28 2.30 -20.01 7.89
C ALA A 28 3.01 -20.93 8.90
N SER A 29 3.74 -21.95 8.44
CA SER A 29 4.53 -22.80 9.33
C SER A 29 5.70 -22.02 9.93
N ALA A 30 6.08 -22.38 11.16
CA ALA A 30 7.21 -21.74 11.83
C ALA A 30 8.52 -21.86 11.05
N LYS A 31 8.67 -22.94 10.26
CA LYS A 31 9.84 -23.13 9.38
C LYS A 31 9.80 -22.14 8.22
N ASP A 32 8.70 -22.11 7.47
CA ASP A 32 8.58 -21.26 6.29
C ASP A 32 8.70 -19.77 6.65
N LEU A 33 8.13 -19.35 7.79
CA LEU A 33 8.24 -17.97 8.25
C LEU A 33 9.67 -17.60 8.66
N ARG A 34 10.43 -18.52 9.27
CA ARG A 34 11.86 -18.28 9.54
C ARG A 34 12.68 -18.15 8.26
N ASP A 35 12.44 -19.08 7.31
CA ASP A 35 13.16 -19.09 6.02
C ASP A 35 12.81 -17.83 5.20
N LEU A 36 11.55 -17.39 5.24
CA LEU A 36 11.10 -16.14 4.62
C LEU A 36 11.75 -14.90 5.26
N GLY A 37 11.84 -14.87 6.60
CA GLY A 37 12.55 -13.82 7.32
C GLY A 37 14.02 -13.74 6.91
N ALA A 38 14.71 -14.87 6.86
CA ALA A 38 16.10 -14.95 6.42
C ALA A 38 16.27 -14.51 4.95
N ALA A 39 15.33 -14.85 4.07
CA ALA A 39 15.33 -14.38 2.68
C ALA A 39 15.16 -12.86 2.57
N ILE A 40 14.29 -12.26 3.38
CA ILE A 40 14.12 -10.81 3.46
C ILE A 40 15.39 -10.13 3.98
N ASP A 41 16.01 -10.65 5.01
CA ASP A 41 17.24 -10.10 5.59
C ASP A 41 18.44 -10.20 4.63
N ALA A 42 18.46 -11.19 3.76
CA ALA A 42 19.49 -11.39 2.74
C ALA A 42 19.38 -10.41 1.55
N LEU A 43 18.27 -9.68 1.42
CA LEU A 43 18.10 -8.71 0.34
C LEU A 43 19.14 -7.57 0.44
N PRO A 44 19.79 -7.20 -0.68
CA PRO A 44 20.69 -6.04 -0.71
C PRO A 44 20.00 -4.77 -0.20
N ALA A 45 20.76 -3.86 0.41
CA ALA A 45 20.22 -2.63 0.98
C ALA A 45 19.57 -1.71 -0.07
N ASP A 46 20.08 -1.74 -1.29
CA ASP A 46 19.61 -1.00 -2.46
C ASP A 46 18.48 -1.71 -3.22
N HIS A 47 18.10 -2.90 -2.80
CA HIS A 47 16.99 -3.59 -3.43
C HIS A 47 15.68 -2.79 -3.27
N PRO A 48 14.87 -2.58 -4.32
CA PRO A 48 13.69 -1.73 -4.28
C PRO A 48 12.69 -2.06 -3.16
N ILE A 49 12.58 -3.35 -2.81
CA ILE A 49 11.68 -3.83 -1.76
C ILE A 49 12.27 -3.61 -0.36
N SER A 50 13.58 -3.59 -0.20
CA SER A 50 14.23 -3.51 1.12
C SER A 50 13.76 -2.30 1.94
N GLY A 51 13.60 -1.14 1.29
CA GLY A 51 13.12 0.07 1.94
C GLY A 51 11.69 -0.04 2.49
N VAL A 52 10.84 -0.83 1.83
CA VAL A 52 9.46 -1.07 2.27
C VAL A 52 9.44 -2.04 3.45
N LEU A 53 10.14 -3.17 3.31
CA LEU A 53 10.15 -4.25 4.31
C LEU A 53 10.82 -3.82 5.62
N ARG A 54 11.93 -3.07 5.55
CA ARG A 54 12.66 -2.62 6.75
C ARG A 54 11.92 -1.55 7.55
N ARG A 55 11.08 -0.74 6.91
CA ARG A 55 10.27 0.29 7.59
C ARG A 55 9.02 -0.27 8.27
N ALA A 56 8.54 -1.40 7.81
CA ALA A 56 7.39 -2.06 8.41
C ALA A 56 7.84 -2.88 9.62
N ALA A 57 7.63 -2.37 10.83
CA ALA A 57 7.95 -3.07 12.08
C ALA A 57 7.28 -4.46 12.18
N ASP A 58 6.20 -4.66 11.45
CA ASP A 58 5.44 -5.90 11.41
C ASP A 58 6.24 -7.08 10.87
N PHE A 59 7.19 -6.87 9.97
CA PHE A 59 8.02 -7.95 9.42
C PHE A 59 9.07 -8.53 10.39
N ARG A 60 9.17 -7.98 11.60
CA ARG A 60 10.03 -8.54 12.66
C ARG A 60 9.32 -9.58 13.52
N ARG A 61 8.00 -9.71 13.38
CA ARG A 61 7.20 -10.70 14.13
C ARG A 61 6.59 -11.70 13.13
N PRO A 62 6.80 -13.01 13.34
CA PRO A 62 6.30 -14.04 12.42
C PRO A 62 4.80 -13.95 12.15
N GLU A 63 4.01 -13.67 13.17
CA GLU A 63 2.54 -13.59 13.04
C GLU A 63 2.12 -12.41 12.17
N ALA A 64 2.76 -11.25 12.35
CA ALA A 64 2.47 -10.05 11.56
C ALA A 64 2.99 -10.18 10.12
N MET A 65 4.11 -10.88 9.93
CA MET A 65 4.63 -11.22 8.62
C MET A 65 3.66 -12.19 7.88
N ALA A 66 3.14 -13.19 8.59
CA ALA A 66 2.16 -14.11 8.03
C ALA A 66 0.87 -13.37 7.64
N ASP A 67 0.37 -12.47 8.49
CA ASP A 67 -0.81 -11.66 8.19
C ASP A 67 -0.59 -10.78 6.96
N ALA A 68 0.55 -10.10 6.88
CA ALA A 68 0.85 -9.18 5.78
C ALA A 68 1.11 -9.88 4.44
N LEU A 69 1.75 -11.07 4.45
CA LEU A 69 2.25 -11.72 3.24
C LEU A 69 1.47 -12.95 2.81
N LEU A 70 0.72 -13.59 3.71
CA LEU A 70 0.00 -14.84 3.42
C LEU A 70 -1.52 -14.70 3.57
N HIS A 71 -2.03 -13.50 3.82
CA HIS A 71 -3.47 -13.29 3.97
C HIS A 71 -4.20 -13.53 2.63
N PRO A 72 -5.15 -14.47 2.57
CA PRO A 72 -5.75 -14.89 1.29
C PRO A 72 -6.72 -13.87 0.69
N GLN A 73 -7.20 -12.91 1.48
CA GLN A 73 -8.22 -11.93 1.09
C GLN A 73 -7.73 -10.47 1.17
N ASP A 74 -6.41 -10.25 1.17
CA ASP A 74 -5.87 -8.90 1.12
C ASP A 74 -6.19 -8.25 -0.23
N ARG A 75 -6.82 -7.09 -0.19
CA ARG A 75 -7.18 -6.31 -1.37
C ARG A 75 -6.76 -4.87 -1.23
N ALA A 76 -5.96 -4.41 -2.17
CA ALA A 76 -5.63 -3.01 -2.31
C ALA A 76 -6.62 -2.27 -3.22
N TYR A 77 -6.72 -0.96 -2.97
CA TYR A 77 -7.53 -0.05 -3.77
C TYR A 77 -6.68 1.10 -4.29
N THR A 78 -6.95 1.51 -5.51
CA THR A 78 -6.64 2.87 -5.96
C THR A 78 -7.73 3.82 -5.47
N VAL A 79 -7.45 5.12 -5.46
CA VAL A 79 -8.47 6.13 -5.09
C VAL A 79 -9.71 6.05 -6.00
N PRO A 80 -9.58 5.91 -7.34
CA PRO A 80 -10.75 5.69 -8.20
C PRO A 80 -11.59 4.46 -7.85
N GLU A 81 -10.93 3.33 -7.53
CA GLU A 81 -11.65 2.10 -7.14
C GLU A 81 -12.39 2.26 -5.81
N LEU A 82 -11.79 2.99 -4.86
CA LEU A 82 -12.44 3.29 -3.59
C LEU A 82 -13.69 4.16 -3.81
N TYR A 83 -13.61 5.20 -4.64
CA TYR A 83 -14.77 6.01 -4.97
C TYR A 83 -15.87 5.20 -5.67
N ALA A 84 -15.51 4.40 -6.66
CA ALA A 84 -16.45 3.53 -7.35
C ALA A 84 -17.12 2.51 -6.41
N TRP A 85 -16.39 2.04 -5.41
CA TRP A 85 -16.97 1.16 -4.39
C TRP A 85 -17.95 1.90 -3.49
N LEU A 86 -17.60 3.08 -2.99
CA LEU A 86 -18.49 3.92 -2.18
C LEU A 86 -19.78 4.27 -2.94
N ASP A 87 -19.65 4.68 -4.20
CA ASP A 87 -20.79 5.02 -5.05
C ASP A 87 -21.74 3.82 -5.24
N ARG A 88 -21.20 2.59 -5.45
CA ARG A 88 -22.02 1.35 -5.53
C ARG A 88 -22.73 1.01 -4.23
N CYS A 89 -22.16 1.38 -3.10
CA CYS A 89 -22.75 1.18 -1.78
C CYS A 89 -23.68 2.33 -1.36
N SER A 90 -23.96 3.28 -2.25
CA SER A 90 -24.74 4.50 -1.94
C SER A 90 -24.17 5.28 -0.75
N MET A 91 -22.84 5.27 -0.61
CA MET A 91 -22.12 5.98 0.44
C MET A 91 -21.45 7.23 -0.11
N PHE A 92 -21.45 8.29 0.70
CA PHE A 92 -20.76 9.53 0.37
C PHE A 92 -19.38 9.56 1.01
N PHE A 93 -18.38 9.97 0.22
CA PHE A 93 -17.05 10.25 0.75
C PHE A 93 -17.09 11.53 1.60
N GLY A 94 -16.72 11.44 2.85
CA GLY A 94 -16.62 12.59 3.75
C GLY A 94 -15.26 13.29 3.62
N ARG A 95 -14.21 12.65 4.14
CA ARG A 95 -12.83 13.17 4.07
C ARG A 95 -11.81 12.08 4.29
N TRP A 96 -10.58 12.34 3.87
CA TRP A 96 -9.42 11.56 4.32
C TRP A 96 -9.12 11.87 5.80
N ILE A 97 -8.60 10.90 6.53
CA ILE A 97 -8.15 11.12 7.91
C ILE A 97 -6.94 12.05 7.89
N GLU A 98 -5.97 11.76 7.03
CA GLU A 98 -4.84 12.63 6.72
C GLU A 98 -5.08 13.22 5.32
N GLN A 99 -5.40 14.50 5.24
CA GLN A 99 -5.80 15.15 4.00
C GLN A 99 -4.60 15.54 3.12
N ALA A 100 -3.53 16.02 3.75
CA ALA A 100 -2.38 16.58 3.03
C ALA A 100 -1.78 15.65 1.96
N PRO A 101 -1.61 14.33 2.19
CA PRO A 101 -1.08 13.43 1.15
C PRO A 101 -1.90 13.38 -0.14
N TYR A 102 -3.19 13.72 -0.06
CA TYR A 102 -4.13 13.65 -1.19
C TYR A 102 -4.43 15.01 -1.82
N LEU A 103 -3.61 16.02 -1.53
CA LEU A 103 -3.77 17.37 -2.06
C LEU A 103 -2.58 17.74 -2.96
N ALA A 104 -2.87 18.15 -4.19
CA ALA A 104 -1.85 18.51 -5.17
C ALA A 104 -0.96 19.69 -4.73
N GLN A 105 -1.44 20.53 -3.82
CA GLN A 105 -0.69 21.64 -3.23
C GLN A 105 0.24 21.22 -2.08
N CYS A 106 0.27 19.95 -1.72
CA CYS A 106 1.07 19.42 -0.63
C CYS A 106 2.13 18.42 -1.12
N GLY A 107 3.21 18.30 -0.36
CA GLY A 107 4.26 17.30 -0.63
C GLY A 107 5.04 17.53 -1.91
N LEU A 108 5.62 16.47 -2.45
CA LEU A 108 6.51 16.51 -3.63
C LEU A 108 5.80 16.99 -4.90
N VAL A 109 4.51 16.71 -5.04
CA VAL A 109 3.72 17.11 -6.21
C VAL A 109 3.61 18.64 -6.31
N ALA A 110 3.55 19.33 -5.17
CA ALA A 110 3.51 20.79 -5.13
C ALA A 110 4.77 21.47 -5.68
N CYS A 111 5.90 20.75 -5.69
CA CYS A 111 7.18 21.24 -6.21
C CYS A 111 7.41 20.84 -7.69
N SER A 112 6.45 20.15 -8.32
CA SER A 112 6.59 19.71 -9.70
C SER A 112 6.24 20.81 -10.71
N PRO A 113 6.74 20.76 -11.94
CA PRO A 113 6.33 21.68 -13.01
C PRO A 113 4.82 21.60 -13.33
N HIS A 114 4.14 20.54 -12.92
CA HIS A 114 2.72 20.31 -13.15
C HIS A 114 1.83 20.82 -12.02
N ALA A 115 2.39 21.37 -10.93
CA ALA A 115 1.65 21.74 -9.72
C ALA A 115 0.45 22.66 -9.99
N ALA A 116 0.65 23.70 -10.82
CA ALA A 116 -0.41 24.65 -11.15
C ALA A 116 -1.57 23.99 -11.92
N HIS A 117 -1.25 23.12 -12.89
CA HIS A 117 -2.25 22.36 -13.62
C HIS A 117 -3.01 21.40 -12.71
N LEU A 118 -2.29 20.67 -11.86
CA LEU A 118 -2.89 19.73 -10.92
C LEU A 118 -3.83 20.44 -9.92
N ALA A 119 -3.43 21.61 -9.42
CA ALA A 119 -4.25 22.39 -8.50
C ALA A 119 -5.54 22.95 -9.15
N SER A 120 -5.57 23.12 -10.47
CA SER A 120 -6.76 23.55 -11.21
C SER A 120 -7.79 22.43 -11.43
N LEU A 121 -7.42 21.17 -11.26
CA LEU A 121 -8.33 20.04 -11.43
C LEU A 121 -9.36 19.95 -10.28
N PRO A 122 -10.56 19.42 -10.53
CA PRO A 122 -11.50 19.09 -9.45
C PRO A 122 -10.87 18.15 -8.40
N SER A 123 -11.22 18.31 -7.14
CA SER A 123 -10.60 17.59 -6.01
C SER A 123 -10.58 16.06 -6.21
N ARG A 124 -11.66 15.48 -6.72
CA ARG A 124 -11.69 14.03 -7.03
C ARG A 124 -10.66 13.63 -8.09
N GLN A 125 -10.35 14.49 -9.05
CA GLN A 125 -9.33 14.22 -10.08
C GLN A 125 -7.92 14.38 -9.49
N GLN A 126 -7.69 15.40 -8.67
CA GLN A 126 -6.41 15.53 -7.96
C GLN A 126 -6.09 14.29 -7.14
N GLN A 127 -7.07 13.78 -6.40
CA GLN A 127 -6.91 12.61 -5.53
C GLN A 127 -6.66 11.29 -6.29
N ARG A 128 -6.96 11.24 -7.59
CA ARG A 128 -6.65 10.07 -8.45
C ARG A 128 -5.15 9.85 -8.68
N LEU A 129 -4.32 10.83 -8.38
CA LEU A 129 -2.86 10.75 -8.51
C LEU A 129 -2.22 9.92 -7.38
N PHE A 130 -2.94 9.65 -6.34
CA PHE A 130 -2.53 8.92 -5.14
C PHE A 130 -3.31 7.59 -5.03
#